data_beaf2898bf15ceab62189cc66fd5127c
#
_entry.id   beaf2898bf15ceab62189cc66fd5127c
#
_cell.length_a   1.000
_cell.length_b   1.000
_cell.length_c   1.000
_cell.angle_alpha   90.00
_cell.angle_beta   90.00
_cell.angle_gamma   90.00
#
_symmetry.space_group_name_H-M   'P 1'
#
loop_
_entity.id
_entity.type
_entity.pdbx_description
1 polymer ?
#
loop_
_entity_poly.entity_id
_entity_poly.type
_entity_poly.pdbx_seq_one_letter_code
_entity_poly.pdbx_strand_id
1 'polypeptide(L)'
;GTLIVVPVLRTRGHYAALVTIAFALLFRTFLEVNDSLGGPQGLKLKEIRIGPWRFNDPVELGPFSGSFYLNYLALLLVLLAVAFLLVQRLERSWIGIDLDAVRLDDTAAATFGIDVARWKTVAFTLGNFLAGVAGAASAHMVGFIAPNNYSFGESLVLVSILLLGGVGNAWGVALASAIVVILPEKLQVLQEYRFLLYAAMVVLILIFRPVGLLPRRPRRLVDAA
;
A
#
# COMPACT_ATOMS: atom_id res chain seq x y z
N GLY A 1 -0.98 -2.73 13.58
CA GLY A 1 -2.07 -2.72 12.58
C GLY A 1 -3.15 -3.74 12.93
N THR A 2 -2.81 -5.00 13.07
CA THR A 2 -3.82 -6.08 13.29
C THR A 2 -4.67 -5.89 14.55
N LEU A 3 -4.11 -5.34 15.63
CA LEU A 3 -4.86 -5.08 16.86
C LEU A 3 -6.01 -4.06 16.67
N ILE A 4 -5.92 -3.19 15.67
CA ILE A 4 -6.94 -2.19 15.35
C ILE A 4 -8.11 -2.83 14.61
N VAL A 5 -7.90 -3.96 13.98
CA VAL A 5 -8.96 -4.67 13.25
C VAL A 5 -10.10 -5.06 14.20
N VAL A 6 -9.79 -5.44 15.44
CA VAL A 6 -10.79 -5.89 16.40
C VAL A 6 -11.91 -4.84 16.64
N PRO A 7 -11.62 -3.58 16.96
CA PRO A 7 -12.67 -2.57 17.04
C PRO A 7 -13.30 -2.23 15.67
N VAL A 8 -12.52 -2.25 14.58
CA VAL A 8 -13.04 -2.00 13.22
C VAL A 8 -14.05 -3.06 12.78
N LEU A 9 -13.82 -4.34 13.12
CA LEU A 9 -14.76 -5.42 12.81
C LEU A 9 -16.12 -5.29 13.49
N ARG A 10 -16.18 -4.59 14.62
CA ARG A 10 -17.43 -4.32 15.34
C ARG A 10 -18.22 -3.14 14.76
N THR A 11 -17.58 -2.34 13.92
CA THR A 11 -18.20 -1.18 13.28
C THR A 11 -18.66 -1.53 11.86
N ARG A 12 -19.80 -0.97 11.45
CA ARG A 12 -20.35 -1.20 10.10
C ARG A 12 -20.13 0.03 9.21
N GLY A 13 -19.77 -0.24 7.95
CA GLY A 13 -19.73 0.80 6.91
C GLY A 13 -18.77 1.95 7.18
N HIS A 14 -19.27 3.18 7.14
CA HIS A 14 -18.49 4.42 7.22
C HIS A 14 -17.74 4.61 8.56
N TYR A 15 -18.24 4.03 9.65
CA TYR A 15 -17.59 4.12 10.96
C TYR A 15 -16.24 3.41 11.00
N ALA A 16 -16.06 2.35 10.23
CA ALA A 16 -14.78 1.66 10.13
C ALA A 16 -13.68 2.56 9.58
N ALA A 17 -14.01 3.38 8.56
CA ALA A 17 -13.06 4.35 8.00
C ALA A 17 -12.70 5.43 9.02
N LEU A 18 -13.67 5.96 9.78
CA LEU A 18 -13.42 6.96 10.81
C LEU A 18 -12.51 6.41 11.92
N VAL A 19 -12.74 5.18 12.36
CA VAL A 19 -11.90 4.53 13.39
C VAL A 19 -10.47 4.36 12.91
N THR A 20 -10.26 3.95 11.65
CA THR A 20 -8.90 3.78 11.11
C THR A 20 -8.16 5.11 10.96
N ILE A 21 -8.84 6.18 10.53
CA ILE A 21 -8.27 7.54 10.46
C ILE A 21 -7.93 8.06 11.86
N ALA A 22 -8.86 7.95 12.81
CA ALA A 22 -8.62 8.37 14.19
C ALA A 22 -7.42 7.65 14.80
N PHE A 23 -7.30 6.34 14.56
CA PHE A 23 -6.16 5.58 15.03
C PHE A 23 -4.85 6.04 14.37
N ALA A 24 -4.85 6.29 13.07
CA ALA A 24 -3.65 6.77 12.36
C ALA A 24 -3.16 8.11 12.94
N LEU A 25 -4.09 9.02 13.25
CA LEU A 25 -3.77 10.31 13.89
C LEU A 25 -3.25 10.13 15.31
N LEU A 26 -3.89 9.28 16.11
CA LEU A 26 -3.44 8.97 17.47
C LEU A 26 -2.05 8.33 17.47
N PHE A 27 -1.80 7.39 16.56
CA PHE A 27 -0.50 6.74 16.44
C PHE A 27 0.60 7.71 16.01
N ARG A 28 0.30 8.62 15.08
CA ARG A 28 1.21 9.69 14.69
C ARG A 28 1.55 10.59 15.88
N THR A 29 0.54 11.08 16.61
CA THR A 29 0.74 11.92 17.81
C THR A 29 1.54 11.16 18.88
N PHE A 30 1.28 9.87 19.06
CA PHE A 30 2.06 9.03 19.97
C PHE A 30 3.55 8.98 19.59
N LEU A 31 3.86 8.87 18.30
CA LEU A 31 5.25 8.90 17.82
C LEU A 31 5.90 10.27 17.99
N GLU A 32 5.15 11.36 17.79
CA GLU A 32 5.65 12.74 17.95
C GLU A 32 5.97 13.07 19.42
N VAL A 33 5.20 12.54 20.38
CA VAL A 33 5.39 12.81 21.81
C VAL A 33 6.45 11.89 22.42
N ASN A 34 6.75 10.76 21.80
CA ASN A 34 7.63 9.75 22.39
C ASN A 34 9.08 9.92 21.89
N ASP A 35 9.93 10.55 22.69
CA ASP A 35 11.35 10.78 22.37
C ASP A 35 12.14 9.48 22.18
N SER A 36 11.75 8.37 22.82
CA SER A 36 12.43 7.08 22.66
C SER A 36 12.28 6.50 21.25
N LEU A 37 11.25 6.94 20.51
CA LEU A 37 10.96 6.54 19.12
C LEU A 37 11.37 7.64 18.11
N GLY A 38 12.23 8.59 18.55
CA GLY A 38 12.74 9.66 17.72
C GLY A 38 11.96 10.97 17.79
N GLY A 39 10.77 10.98 18.40
CA GLY A 39 9.96 12.19 18.58
C GLY A 39 9.70 12.97 17.29
N PRO A 40 9.53 14.29 17.37
CA PRO A 40 9.32 15.14 16.19
C PRO A 40 10.52 15.20 15.24
N GLN A 41 11.73 14.96 15.77
CA GLN A 41 12.98 15.00 15.00
C GLN A 41 13.22 13.75 14.17
N GLY A 42 12.50 12.66 14.46
CA GLY A 42 12.63 11.40 13.74
C GLY A 42 13.88 10.60 14.11
N LEU A 43 14.08 9.50 13.40
CA LEU A 43 15.17 8.56 13.59
C LEU A 43 16.02 8.44 12.34
N LYS A 44 17.34 8.46 12.52
CA LYS A 44 18.30 8.05 11.47
C LYS A 44 18.41 6.54 11.48
N LEU A 45 18.22 5.92 10.33
CA LEU A 45 18.35 4.50 10.15
C LEU A 45 19.77 4.13 9.75
N LYS A 46 20.24 3.00 10.29
CA LYS A 46 21.52 2.42 9.87
C LYS A 46 21.36 1.79 8.50
N GLU A 47 22.42 1.80 7.73
CA GLU A 47 22.50 1.15 6.43
C GLU A 47 22.19 -0.35 6.53
N ILE A 48 21.50 -0.88 5.52
CA ILE A 48 21.30 -2.33 5.39
C ILE A 48 22.65 -2.95 5.03
N ARG A 49 23.08 -3.92 5.84
CA ARG A 49 24.29 -4.73 5.59
C ARG A 49 23.91 -6.19 5.49
N ILE A 50 24.33 -6.83 4.42
CA ILE A 50 24.19 -8.29 4.25
C ILE A 50 25.60 -8.87 4.17
N GLY A 51 26.12 -9.31 5.33
CA GLY A 51 27.52 -9.75 5.44
C GLY A 51 28.51 -8.61 5.19
N PRO A 52 29.49 -8.77 4.30
CA PRO A 52 30.44 -7.73 3.95
C PRO A 52 29.86 -6.66 3.02
N TRP A 53 28.70 -6.92 2.38
CA TRP A 53 28.10 -6.03 1.40
C TRP A 53 27.22 -4.97 2.05
N ARG A 54 27.46 -3.70 1.68
CA ARG A 54 26.67 -2.55 2.10
C ARG A 54 25.78 -2.09 0.95
N PHE A 55 24.50 -1.89 1.21
CA PHE A 55 23.56 -1.43 0.18
C PHE A 55 23.86 0.00 -0.32
N ASN A 56 24.59 0.78 0.47
CA ASN A 56 24.98 2.16 0.10
C ASN A 56 26.30 2.21 -0.69
N ASP A 57 26.97 1.08 -0.91
CA ASP A 57 28.16 1.05 -1.76
C ASP A 57 27.75 1.13 -3.24
N PRO A 58 28.47 1.87 -4.08
CA PRO A 58 28.21 1.91 -5.51
C PRO A 58 28.37 0.52 -6.12
N VAL A 59 27.49 0.18 -7.07
CA VAL A 59 27.59 -1.10 -7.77
C VAL A 59 28.64 -0.98 -8.86
N GLU A 60 29.77 -1.68 -8.68
CA GLU A 60 30.80 -1.82 -9.71
C GLU A 60 30.55 -3.09 -10.54
N LEU A 61 29.87 -2.92 -11.68
CA LEU A 61 29.69 -3.98 -12.68
C LEU A 61 30.65 -3.75 -13.85
N GLY A 62 31.95 -4.04 -13.65
CA GLY A 62 32.99 -3.86 -14.66
C GLY A 62 33.15 -2.38 -15.09
N PRO A 63 32.93 -2.01 -16.36
CA PRO A 63 33.07 -0.63 -16.83
C PRO A 63 31.93 0.32 -16.38
N PHE A 64 30.86 -0.21 -15.77
CA PHE A 64 29.72 0.58 -15.32
C PHE A 64 29.78 0.79 -13.80
N SER A 65 30.09 2.01 -13.36
CA SER A 65 29.90 2.46 -11.99
C SER A 65 28.45 2.91 -11.80
N GLY A 66 27.62 2.07 -11.17
CA GLY A 66 26.23 2.40 -10.87
C GLY A 66 26.09 3.07 -9.51
N SER A 67 25.14 4.00 -9.38
CA SER A 67 24.77 4.61 -8.12
C SER A 67 24.22 3.56 -7.14
N PHE A 68 24.40 3.76 -5.82
CA PHE A 68 23.81 2.92 -4.76
C PHE A 68 22.27 2.76 -4.89
N TYR A 69 21.59 3.68 -5.57
CA TYR A 69 20.17 3.56 -5.89
C TYR A 69 19.81 2.30 -6.68
N LEU A 70 20.73 1.73 -7.46
CA LEU A 70 20.50 0.48 -8.19
C LEU A 70 20.29 -0.71 -7.26
N ASN A 71 20.99 -0.77 -6.13
CA ASN A 71 20.79 -1.82 -5.12
C ASN A 71 19.39 -1.74 -4.53
N TYR A 72 18.94 -0.54 -4.16
CA TYR A 72 17.59 -0.35 -3.64
C TYR A 72 16.51 -0.59 -4.70
N LEU A 73 16.75 -0.18 -5.95
CA LEU A 73 15.85 -0.48 -7.05
C LEU A 73 15.68 -1.99 -7.24
N ALA A 74 16.79 -2.74 -7.26
CA ALA A 74 16.74 -4.19 -7.38
C ALA A 74 15.98 -4.83 -6.20
N LEU A 75 16.25 -4.40 -4.96
CA LEU A 75 15.53 -4.85 -3.76
C LEU A 75 14.03 -4.58 -3.87
N LEU A 76 13.66 -3.36 -4.25
CA LEU A 76 12.24 -2.96 -4.37
C LEU A 76 11.53 -3.73 -5.48
N LEU A 77 12.19 -3.99 -6.61
CA LEU A 77 11.64 -4.82 -7.69
C LEU A 77 11.44 -6.27 -7.24
N VAL A 78 12.38 -6.84 -6.50
CA VAL A 78 12.23 -8.19 -5.92
C VAL A 78 11.07 -8.23 -4.92
N LEU A 79 10.99 -7.27 -4.00
CA LEU A 79 9.88 -7.17 -3.05
C LEU A 79 8.54 -6.99 -3.75
N LEU A 80 8.47 -6.15 -4.78
CA LEU A 80 7.29 -5.96 -5.60
C LEU A 80 6.88 -7.26 -6.31
N ALA A 81 7.82 -7.97 -6.92
CA ALA A 81 7.56 -9.26 -7.56
C ALA A 81 7.04 -10.30 -6.56
N VAL A 82 7.67 -10.41 -5.38
CA VAL A 82 7.22 -11.31 -4.32
C VAL A 82 5.81 -10.94 -3.84
N ALA A 83 5.54 -9.67 -3.57
CA ALA A 83 4.21 -9.20 -3.17
C ALA A 83 3.16 -9.51 -4.24
N PHE A 84 3.49 -9.28 -5.52
CA PHE A 84 2.63 -9.56 -6.65
C PHE A 84 2.29 -11.06 -6.77
N LEU A 85 3.31 -11.91 -6.69
CA LEU A 85 3.15 -13.37 -6.71
C LEU A 85 2.32 -13.88 -5.53
N LEU A 86 2.57 -13.33 -4.33
CA LEU A 86 1.84 -13.68 -3.12
C LEU A 86 0.36 -13.33 -3.26
N VAL A 87 0.04 -12.10 -3.67
CA VAL A 87 -1.34 -11.65 -3.88
C VAL A 87 -2.02 -12.48 -4.97
N GLN A 88 -1.39 -12.71 -6.11
CA GLN A 88 -1.95 -13.53 -7.18
C GLN A 88 -2.21 -14.97 -6.73
N ARG A 89 -1.29 -15.55 -5.95
CA ARG A 89 -1.46 -16.92 -5.42
C ARG A 89 -2.62 -17.00 -4.44
N LEU A 90 -2.75 -15.99 -3.56
CA LEU A 90 -3.89 -15.89 -2.65
C LEU A 90 -5.21 -15.70 -3.40
N GLU A 91 -5.26 -14.82 -4.39
CA GLU A 91 -6.44 -14.62 -5.21
C GLU A 91 -6.88 -15.88 -5.93
N ARG A 92 -5.95 -16.73 -6.38
CA ARG A 92 -6.25 -17.99 -7.09
C ARG A 92 -6.56 -19.17 -6.16
N SER A 93 -6.40 -19.00 -4.85
CA SER A 93 -6.67 -20.03 -3.85
C SER A 93 -8.13 -19.99 -3.38
N TRP A 94 -8.53 -21.00 -2.59
CA TRP A 94 -9.81 -21.05 -1.89
C TRP A 94 -10.02 -19.82 -0.98
N ILE A 95 -8.94 -19.35 -0.35
CA ILE A 95 -8.92 -18.11 0.45
C ILE A 95 -9.44 -16.93 -0.36
N GLY A 96 -9.03 -16.82 -1.63
CA GLY A 96 -9.46 -15.75 -2.51
C GLY A 96 -10.95 -15.81 -2.86
N ILE A 97 -11.58 -17.01 -2.88
CA ILE A 97 -13.01 -17.17 -3.11
C ILE A 97 -13.79 -16.65 -1.91
N ASP A 98 -13.39 -17.05 -0.70
CA ASP A 98 -14.04 -16.60 0.53
C ASP A 98 -13.90 -15.08 0.72
N LEU A 99 -12.72 -14.53 0.43
CA LEU A 99 -12.49 -13.07 0.46
C LEU A 99 -13.35 -12.32 -0.57
N ASP A 100 -13.55 -12.89 -1.76
CA ASP A 100 -14.44 -12.32 -2.78
C ASP A 100 -15.90 -12.36 -2.35
N ALA A 101 -16.34 -13.46 -1.73
CA ALA A 101 -17.70 -13.59 -1.19
C ALA A 101 -17.96 -12.53 -0.12
N VAL A 102 -17.04 -12.37 0.84
CA VAL A 102 -17.13 -11.34 1.90
C VAL A 102 -17.11 -9.93 1.30
N ARG A 103 -16.32 -9.68 0.25
CA ARG A 103 -16.25 -8.37 -0.41
C ARG A 103 -17.55 -7.99 -1.11
N LEU A 104 -18.23 -8.95 -1.70
CA LEU A 104 -19.47 -8.72 -2.44
C LEU A 104 -20.65 -8.45 -1.51
N ASP A 105 -20.84 -9.29 -0.51
CA ASP A 105 -21.90 -9.14 0.49
C ASP A 105 -21.54 -9.91 1.78
N ASP A 106 -21.25 -9.15 2.83
CA ASP A 106 -20.95 -9.69 4.16
C ASP A 106 -22.08 -10.57 4.70
N THR A 107 -23.33 -10.16 4.49
CA THR A 107 -24.51 -10.83 5.04
C THR A 107 -24.76 -12.14 4.30
N ALA A 108 -24.68 -12.13 2.98
CA ALA A 108 -24.82 -13.33 2.17
C ALA A 108 -23.68 -14.32 2.48
N ALA A 109 -22.43 -13.87 2.58
CA ALA A 109 -21.30 -14.73 2.93
C ALA A 109 -21.51 -15.44 4.28
N ALA A 110 -22.01 -14.72 5.28
CA ALA A 110 -22.31 -15.28 6.61
C ALA A 110 -23.39 -16.36 6.55
N THR A 111 -24.42 -16.22 5.70
CA THR A 111 -25.47 -17.24 5.54
C THR A 111 -24.95 -18.55 4.92
N PHE A 112 -23.88 -18.48 4.12
CA PHE A 112 -23.18 -19.66 3.59
C PHE A 112 -22.13 -20.24 4.57
N GLY A 113 -22.08 -19.75 5.82
CA GLY A 113 -21.18 -20.27 6.85
C GLY A 113 -19.75 -19.71 6.79
N ILE A 114 -19.51 -18.67 5.97
CA ILE A 114 -18.20 -18.02 5.89
C ILE A 114 -18.02 -17.11 7.10
N ASP A 115 -16.93 -17.29 7.85
CA ASP A 115 -16.56 -16.42 8.98
C ASP A 115 -16.00 -15.09 8.45
N VAL A 116 -16.91 -14.12 8.31
CA VAL A 116 -16.61 -12.77 7.81
C VAL A 116 -15.55 -12.07 8.65
N ALA A 117 -15.60 -12.20 9.97
CA ALA A 117 -14.64 -11.54 10.88
C ALA A 117 -13.23 -12.09 10.69
N ARG A 118 -13.10 -13.40 10.56
CA ARG A 118 -11.83 -14.07 10.31
C ARG A 118 -11.21 -13.61 8.99
N TRP A 119 -11.98 -13.61 7.91
CA TRP A 119 -11.46 -13.26 6.59
C TRP A 119 -11.12 -11.77 6.47
N LYS A 120 -11.90 -10.89 7.06
CA LYS A 120 -11.54 -9.47 7.18
C LYS A 120 -10.23 -9.29 7.96
N THR A 121 -10.04 -10.02 9.07
CA THR A 121 -8.80 -9.97 9.86
C THR A 121 -7.61 -10.45 9.03
N VAL A 122 -7.74 -11.55 8.30
CA VAL A 122 -6.67 -12.09 7.44
C VAL A 122 -6.29 -11.09 6.36
N ALA A 123 -7.26 -10.53 5.63
CA ALA A 123 -7.00 -9.55 4.59
C ALA A 123 -6.28 -8.30 5.13
N PHE A 124 -6.74 -7.78 6.26
CA PHE A 124 -6.16 -6.61 6.91
C PHE A 124 -4.73 -6.88 7.42
N THR A 125 -4.49 -8.06 7.99
CA THR A 125 -3.17 -8.47 8.48
C THR A 125 -2.17 -8.59 7.34
N LEU A 126 -2.57 -9.20 6.23
CA LEU A 126 -1.72 -9.32 5.02
C LEU A 126 -1.42 -7.94 4.43
N GLY A 127 -2.43 -7.07 4.31
CA GLY A 127 -2.23 -5.70 3.83
C GLY A 127 -1.26 -4.92 4.71
N ASN A 128 -1.43 -4.97 6.03
CA ASN A 128 -0.53 -4.32 6.99
C ASN A 128 0.90 -4.89 6.94
N PHE A 129 1.04 -6.20 6.76
CA PHE A 129 2.35 -6.83 6.61
C PHE A 129 3.09 -6.32 5.37
N LEU A 130 2.42 -6.31 4.21
CA LEU A 130 3.00 -5.80 2.97
C LEU A 130 3.33 -4.30 3.05
N ALA A 131 2.44 -3.51 3.66
CA ALA A 131 2.69 -2.09 3.91
C ALA A 131 3.89 -1.86 4.83
N GLY A 132 4.03 -2.68 5.89
CA GLY A 132 5.16 -2.63 6.81
C GLY A 132 6.50 -2.94 6.11
N VAL A 133 6.51 -3.97 5.25
CA VAL A 133 7.70 -4.32 4.45
C VAL A 133 8.07 -3.18 3.48
N ALA A 134 7.10 -2.62 2.78
CA ALA A 134 7.31 -1.49 1.87
C ALA A 134 7.81 -0.25 2.61
N GLY A 135 7.21 0.07 3.78
CA GLY A 135 7.63 1.17 4.63
C GLY A 135 9.04 1.01 5.17
N ALA A 136 9.42 -0.19 5.61
CA ALA A 136 10.77 -0.49 6.05
C ALA A 136 11.80 -0.32 4.91
N ALA A 137 11.51 -0.84 3.73
CA ALA A 137 12.39 -0.69 2.57
C ALA A 137 12.57 0.78 2.17
N SER A 138 11.48 1.55 2.13
CA SER A 138 11.51 3.00 1.85
C SER A 138 12.29 3.77 2.90
N ALA A 139 12.08 3.47 4.19
CA ALA A 139 12.77 4.13 5.29
C ALA A 139 14.29 3.92 5.24
N HIS A 140 14.74 2.72 4.89
CA HIS A 140 16.17 2.42 4.71
C HIS A 140 16.76 3.09 3.47
N MET A 141 15.99 3.20 2.39
CA MET A 141 16.45 3.91 1.18
C MET A 141 16.68 5.40 1.44
N VAL A 142 15.78 6.02 2.22
CA VAL A 142 15.90 7.44 2.59
C VAL A 142 16.93 7.63 3.72
N GLY A 143 17.15 6.61 4.56
CA GLY A 143 18.06 6.66 5.73
C GLY A 143 17.54 7.49 6.89
N PHE A 144 16.34 8.05 6.80
CA PHE A 144 15.72 8.90 7.81
C PHE A 144 14.20 8.72 7.79
N ILE A 145 13.60 8.61 8.96
CA ILE A 145 12.16 8.50 9.15
C ILE A 145 11.70 9.49 10.22
N ALA A 146 10.69 10.29 9.90
CA ALA A 146 10.06 11.20 10.84
C ALA A 146 8.53 11.11 10.73
N PRO A 147 7.77 11.30 11.82
CA PRO A 147 6.31 11.27 11.78
C PRO A 147 5.70 12.26 10.78
N ASN A 148 6.37 13.41 10.59
CA ASN A 148 5.95 14.46 9.67
C ASN A 148 5.99 14.04 8.19
N ASN A 149 6.77 13.02 7.84
CA ASN A 149 6.85 12.49 6.48
C ASN A 149 5.60 11.68 6.10
N TYR A 150 4.76 11.31 7.08
CA TYR A 150 3.56 10.50 6.89
C TYR A 150 2.31 11.33 7.21
N SER A 151 2.00 12.25 6.31
CA SER A 151 0.83 13.11 6.45
C SER A 151 -0.46 12.42 6.01
N PHE A 152 -1.60 12.96 6.44
CA PHE A 152 -2.90 12.52 5.92
C PHE A 152 -3.01 12.72 4.40
N GLY A 153 -2.38 13.76 3.85
CA GLY A 153 -2.30 14.00 2.41
C GLY A 153 -1.64 12.84 1.65
N GLU A 154 -0.55 12.27 2.16
CA GLU A 154 0.09 11.09 1.56
C GLU A 154 -0.84 9.87 1.56
N SER A 155 -1.62 9.69 2.63
CA SER A 155 -2.64 8.63 2.69
C SER A 155 -3.72 8.82 1.62
N LEU A 156 -4.15 10.05 1.36
CA LEU A 156 -5.11 10.37 0.28
C LEU A 156 -4.54 10.06 -1.10
N VAL A 157 -3.23 10.30 -1.32
CA VAL A 157 -2.57 9.93 -2.57
C VAL A 157 -2.63 8.42 -2.79
N LEU A 158 -2.34 7.61 -1.76
CA LEU A 158 -2.42 6.14 -1.86
C LEU A 158 -3.84 5.66 -2.17
N VAL A 159 -4.86 6.26 -1.54
CA VAL A 159 -6.27 5.96 -1.86
C VAL A 159 -6.60 6.36 -3.30
N SER A 160 -6.08 7.50 -3.76
CA SER A 160 -6.27 7.96 -5.14
C SER A 160 -5.66 7.00 -6.15
N ILE A 161 -4.46 6.48 -5.89
CA ILE A 161 -3.81 5.45 -6.71
C ILE A 161 -4.67 4.18 -6.79
N LEU A 162 -5.23 3.74 -5.66
CA LEU A 162 -6.08 2.55 -5.61
C LEU A 162 -7.36 2.75 -6.44
N LEU A 163 -8.02 3.89 -6.30
CA LEU A 163 -9.24 4.22 -7.05
C LEU A 163 -8.95 4.37 -8.54
N LEU A 164 -7.86 5.05 -8.90
CA LEU A 164 -7.40 5.23 -10.27
C LEU A 164 -7.10 3.88 -10.93
N GLY A 165 -6.35 3.02 -10.24
CA GLY A 165 -5.95 1.71 -10.76
C GLY A 165 -7.10 0.73 -10.94
N GLY A 166 -8.11 0.85 -10.08
CA GLY A 166 -9.26 -0.04 -9.98
C GLY A 166 -9.12 -1.05 -8.85
N VAL A 167 -10.11 -1.04 -7.96
CA VAL A 167 -10.14 -1.93 -6.78
C VAL A 167 -10.17 -3.39 -7.20
N GLY A 168 -9.20 -4.16 -6.73
CA GLY A 168 -9.10 -5.60 -6.99
C GLY A 168 -8.31 -5.98 -8.25
N ASN A 169 -7.58 -5.04 -8.85
CA ASN A 169 -6.66 -5.34 -9.95
C ASN A 169 -5.25 -4.81 -9.64
N ALA A 170 -4.33 -5.72 -9.27
CA ALA A 170 -2.97 -5.36 -8.91
C ALA A 170 -2.20 -4.69 -10.08
N TRP A 171 -2.44 -5.08 -11.32
CA TRP A 171 -1.83 -4.45 -12.49
C TRP A 171 -2.33 -3.01 -12.71
N GLY A 172 -3.64 -2.79 -12.47
CA GLY A 172 -4.21 -1.45 -12.53
C GLY A 172 -3.58 -0.52 -11.49
N VAL A 173 -3.43 -1.01 -10.26
CA VAL A 173 -2.78 -0.26 -9.18
C VAL A 173 -1.31 0.02 -9.49
N ALA A 174 -0.55 -0.95 -10.02
CA ALA A 174 0.85 -0.75 -10.43
C ALA A 174 0.97 0.32 -11.53
N LEU A 175 0.10 0.30 -12.53
CA LEU A 175 0.10 1.30 -13.60
C LEU A 175 -0.31 2.68 -13.07
N ALA A 176 -1.33 2.74 -12.22
CA ALA A 176 -1.77 3.99 -11.61
C ALA A 176 -0.69 4.60 -10.71
N SER A 177 0.02 3.78 -9.92
CA SER A 177 1.12 4.26 -9.08
C SER A 177 2.25 4.86 -9.91
N ALA A 178 2.61 4.22 -11.03
CA ALA A 178 3.61 4.77 -11.94
C ALA A 178 3.17 6.13 -12.52
N ILE A 179 1.92 6.27 -12.95
CA ILE A 179 1.39 7.53 -13.48
C ILE A 179 1.39 8.62 -12.40
N VAL A 180 0.82 8.32 -11.23
CA VAL A 180 0.65 9.30 -10.15
C VAL A 180 1.98 9.77 -9.57
N VAL A 181 3.02 8.92 -9.54
CA VAL A 181 4.35 9.28 -9.02
C VAL A 181 5.19 9.97 -10.10
N ILE A 182 5.26 9.42 -11.31
CA ILE A 182 6.17 9.92 -12.35
C ILE A 182 5.66 11.23 -12.96
N LEU A 183 4.34 11.37 -13.14
CA LEU A 183 3.78 12.54 -13.85
C LEU A 183 4.09 13.88 -13.17
N PRO A 184 3.84 14.06 -11.85
CA PRO A 184 4.18 15.32 -11.17
C PRO A 184 5.68 15.56 -11.06
N GLU A 185 6.50 14.50 -10.97
CA GLU A 185 7.95 14.62 -10.88
C GLU A 185 8.57 15.13 -12.18
N LYS A 186 8.00 14.72 -13.32
CA LYS A 186 8.41 15.24 -14.65
C LYS A 186 7.91 16.66 -14.91
N LEU A 187 6.79 17.04 -14.32
CA LEU A 187 6.18 18.35 -14.48
C LEU A 187 6.46 19.21 -13.24
N GLN A 188 7.70 19.68 -13.08
CA GLN A 188 8.15 20.45 -11.90
C GLN A 188 7.26 21.64 -11.57
N VAL A 189 6.69 22.31 -12.59
CA VAL A 189 5.72 23.42 -12.42
C VAL A 189 4.45 22.99 -11.67
N LEU A 190 4.12 21.69 -11.71
CA LEU A 190 2.92 21.14 -11.09
C LEU A 190 3.16 20.56 -9.69
N GLN A 191 4.39 20.57 -9.20
CA GLN A 191 4.71 20.00 -7.87
C GLN A 191 3.98 20.73 -6.73
N GLU A 192 3.84 22.05 -6.82
CA GLU A 192 3.11 22.84 -5.84
C GLU A 192 1.60 22.48 -5.81
N TYR A 193 1.05 22.07 -6.95
CA TYR A 193 -0.36 21.72 -7.12
C TYR A 193 -0.63 20.21 -7.04
N ARG A 194 0.34 19.40 -6.60
CA ARG A 194 0.24 17.93 -6.61
C ARG A 194 -1.04 17.38 -5.95
N PHE A 195 -1.42 17.91 -4.79
CA PHE A 195 -2.63 17.49 -4.09
C PHE A 195 -3.91 17.88 -4.84
N LEU A 196 -3.92 19.04 -5.49
CA LEU A 196 -5.02 19.49 -6.33
C LEU A 196 -5.15 18.60 -7.57
N LEU A 197 -4.04 18.23 -8.19
CA LEU A 197 -4.01 17.30 -9.32
C LEU A 197 -4.54 15.92 -8.93
N TYR A 198 -4.16 15.40 -7.76
CA TYR A 198 -4.66 14.13 -7.26
C TYR A 198 -6.16 14.19 -7.00
N ALA A 199 -6.64 15.25 -6.35
CA ALA A 199 -8.07 15.44 -6.11
C ALA A 199 -8.85 15.55 -7.43
N ALA A 200 -8.37 16.34 -8.38
CA ALA A 200 -8.98 16.47 -9.70
C ALA A 200 -8.99 15.14 -10.46
N MET A 201 -7.90 14.39 -10.40
CA MET A 201 -7.76 13.07 -11.05
C MET A 201 -8.76 12.06 -10.45
N VAL A 202 -8.92 12.04 -9.11
CA VAL A 202 -9.92 11.20 -8.44
C VAL A 202 -11.34 11.57 -8.87
N VAL A 203 -11.66 12.86 -8.87
CA VAL A 203 -13.00 13.34 -9.27
C VAL A 203 -13.30 12.96 -10.73
N LEU A 204 -12.35 13.20 -11.64
CA LEU A 204 -12.51 12.85 -13.05
C LEU A 204 -12.74 11.34 -13.25
N ILE A 205 -11.99 10.51 -12.53
CA ILE A 205 -12.13 9.06 -12.65
C ILE A 205 -13.48 8.59 -12.08
N LEU A 206 -13.88 9.09 -10.93
CA LEU A 206 -15.17 8.74 -10.35
C LEU A 206 -16.34 9.14 -11.27
N ILE A 207 -16.21 10.25 -12.02
CA ILE A 207 -17.23 10.70 -12.98
C ILE A 207 -17.21 9.85 -14.26
N PHE A 208 -16.03 9.64 -14.86
CA PHE A 208 -15.92 9.03 -16.19
C PHE A 208 -15.71 7.53 -16.17
N ARG A 209 -15.02 6.99 -15.12
CA ARG A 209 -14.70 5.57 -14.99
C ARG A 209 -14.67 5.13 -13.52
N PRO A 210 -15.83 4.96 -12.88
CA PRO A 210 -15.91 4.61 -11.46
C PRO A 210 -15.30 3.23 -11.14
N VAL A 211 -15.03 2.41 -12.15
CA VAL A 211 -14.41 1.07 -12.00
C VAL A 211 -12.86 1.14 -12.05
N GLY A 212 -12.28 2.32 -12.32
CA GLY A 212 -10.84 2.52 -12.47
C GLY A 212 -10.31 2.24 -13.88
N LEU A 213 -8.99 2.40 -14.07
CA LEU A 213 -8.33 2.21 -15.38
C LEU A 213 -8.43 0.77 -15.89
N LEU A 214 -8.18 -0.21 -15.01
CA LEU A 214 -8.22 -1.63 -15.32
C LEU A 214 -9.18 -2.34 -14.37
N PRO A 215 -10.47 -2.48 -14.76
CA PRO A 215 -11.44 -3.17 -13.92
C PRO A 215 -11.05 -4.63 -13.73
N ARG A 216 -11.35 -5.18 -12.55
CA ARG A 216 -11.17 -6.59 -12.27
C ARG A 216 -12.04 -7.43 -13.22
N ARG A 217 -11.43 -8.39 -13.88
CA ARG A 217 -12.20 -9.37 -14.67
C ARG A 217 -12.95 -10.29 -13.70
N PRO A 218 -14.27 -10.47 -13.87
CA PRO A 218 -15.01 -11.43 -13.06
C PRO A 218 -14.40 -12.82 -13.26
N ARG A 219 -14.20 -13.56 -12.17
CA ARG A 219 -13.75 -14.95 -12.26
C ARG A 219 -14.87 -15.79 -12.90
N ARG A 220 -14.63 -16.36 -14.05
CA ARG A 220 -15.46 -17.42 -14.59
C ARG A 220 -15.04 -18.73 -13.91
N LEU A 221 -15.79 -19.14 -12.89
CA LEU A 221 -15.58 -20.42 -12.19
C LEU A 221 -16.01 -21.62 -13.05
N VAL A 222 -16.58 -21.38 -14.23
CA VAL A 222 -17.19 -22.41 -15.10
C VAL A 222 -16.17 -23.09 -16.03
N ASP A 223 -14.94 -22.53 -16.17
CA ASP A 223 -13.97 -23.09 -17.12
C ASP A 223 -12.98 -24.11 -16.48
N ALA A 224 -13.31 -24.65 -15.30
CA ALA A 224 -12.47 -25.61 -14.56
C ALA A 224 -13.20 -26.96 -14.31
N ALA A 225 -14.17 -27.34 -15.16
CA ALA A 225 -14.79 -28.64 -15.16
C ALA A 225 -14.37 -29.45 -16.40
#